data_eab08ac4adf3775117426351655fa6f2
#
_entry.id   eab08ac4adf3775117426351655fa6f2
#
_cell.length_a   1.000
_cell.length_b   1.000
_cell.length_c   1.000
_cell.angle_alpha   90.00
_cell.angle_beta   90.00
_cell.angle_gamma   90.00
#
_symmetry.space_group_name_H-M   'P 1'
#
loop_
_entity.id
_entity.type
_entity.pdbx_description
1 polymer ?
#
loop_
_entity_poly.entity_id
_entity_poly.type
_entity_poly.pdbx_seq_one_letter_code
_entity_poly.pdbx_strand_id
1 'polypeptide(L)'
;MRKKSLLQLCLCLILCSGCSTVEPAEEKKSSQYFLFATPLSTHTLWQKAREGMQDACTELEVHCDWKGPIKISTNDMVDVINTGLLKKADGIITQGVISKELIQKGNDKDIPFVLVDSPVEGSRPLTTISKDFDEQARLLLADIEEKLGKNKRLRIGIQVSDLSFDLAKDQIASIEAVFAQHPGGFEIVAKSESRSDQLTSRNEWVKVLQKDTGMNVSINLAGENAIGFVDASEYMNNHDQILVYGVDDMKETLELIRKGKVEGSIVTSFYQYGYESVHILYDYVTKGIRPKKERIPSYLMLVNRKNLKTYASTLQKEKMHVE
;
A
#
# COMPACT_ATOMS: atom_id res chain seq x y z
N MET A 1 63.01 -79.56 -40.94
CA MET A 1 63.57 -78.49 -41.84
C MET A 1 62.71 -77.23 -41.70
N ARG A 2 63.38 -76.07 -41.55
CA ARG A 2 62.94 -74.65 -41.62
C ARG A 2 62.19 -74.04 -40.48
N LYS A 3 62.92 -73.24 -39.72
CA LYS A 3 62.60 -72.16 -38.85
C LYS A 3 61.73 -71.08 -39.50
N LYS A 4 60.75 -70.53 -38.82
CA LYS A 4 60.40 -69.13 -39.09
C LYS A 4 60.13 -68.44 -37.76
N SER A 5 60.83 -67.32 -37.66
CA SER A 5 60.91 -66.41 -36.54
C SER A 5 59.61 -65.70 -36.26
N LEU A 6 59.26 -65.61 -35.00
CA LEU A 6 58.15 -64.80 -34.52
C LEU A 6 58.65 -63.46 -34.08
N LEU A 7 58.24 -62.42 -34.80
CA LEU A 7 58.55 -61.02 -34.47
C LEU A 7 57.38 -60.52 -33.57
N GLN A 8 57.70 -60.28 -32.31
CA GLN A 8 56.80 -59.71 -31.34
C GLN A 8 56.77 -58.21 -31.56
N LEU A 9 55.59 -57.69 -31.97
CA LEU A 9 55.30 -56.24 -32.03
C LEU A 9 54.53 -55.87 -30.72
N CYS A 10 55.24 -55.20 -29.78
CA CYS A 10 54.65 -54.59 -28.62
C CYS A 10 53.93 -53.33 -29.04
N LEU A 11 52.59 -53.36 -29.02
CA LEU A 11 51.71 -52.19 -29.18
C LEU A 11 51.37 -51.64 -27.77
N CYS A 12 52.08 -50.54 -27.39
CA CYS A 12 51.74 -49.82 -26.17
C CYS A 12 50.43 -49.04 -26.39
N LEU A 13 49.30 -49.54 -25.79
CA LEU A 13 48.08 -48.79 -25.64
C LEU A 13 48.25 -47.81 -24.49
N ILE A 14 48.45 -46.53 -24.81
CA ILE A 14 48.37 -45.40 -23.87
C ILE A 14 46.89 -45.12 -23.66
N LEU A 15 46.36 -45.62 -22.52
CA LEU A 15 45.06 -45.19 -22.02
C LEU A 15 45.16 -43.77 -21.40
N CYS A 16 44.83 -42.77 -22.17
CA CYS A 16 44.59 -41.42 -21.65
C CYS A 16 43.29 -41.48 -20.85
N SER A 17 43.38 -41.65 -19.55
CA SER A 17 42.28 -41.37 -18.61
C SER A 17 42.05 -39.89 -18.54
N GLY A 18 41.19 -39.34 -19.42
CA GLY A 18 40.66 -38.00 -19.29
C GLY A 18 39.72 -37.99 -18.08
N CYS A 19 40.22 -37.55 -16.92
CA CYS A 19 39.36 -37.06 -15.84
C CYS A 19 38.68 -35.80 -16.32
N SER A 20 37.48 -35.94 -16.92
CA SER A 20 36.54 -34.83 -17.02
C SER A 20 36.06 -34.54 -15.61
N THR A 21 36.60 -33.49 -14.99
CA THR A 21 35.97 -32.88 -13.83
C THR A 21 34.64 -32.35 -14.32
N VAL A 22 33.58 -33.13 -14.09
CA VAL A 22 32.18 -32.60 -14.15
C VAL A 22 32.10 -31.58 -13.01
N GLU A 23 32.25 -30.30 -13.33
CA GLU A 23 31.82 -29.26 -12.39
C GLU A 23 30.37 -29.59 -12.00
N PRO A 24 30.07 -29.67 -10.70
CA PRO A 24 28.69 -29.82 -10.29
C PRO A 24 27.92 -28.65 -10.92
N ALA A 25 26.92 -28.99 -11.75
CA ALA A 25 25.99 -27.99 -12.24
C ALA A 25 25.51 -27.22 -11.00
N GLU A 26 25.77 -25.91 -10.93
CA GLU A 26 25.15 -25.05 -9.92
C GLU A 26 23.65 -25.35 -9.97
N GLU A 27 23.14 -25.96 -8.91
CA GLU A 27 21.70 -26.07 -8.73
C GLU A 27 21.14 -24.65 -8.86
N LYS A 28 20.44 -24.39 -9.95
CA LYS A 28 19.79 -23.13 -10.19
C LYS A 28 18.84 -22.92 -9.02
N LYS A 29 19.28 -22.13 -8.01
CA LYS A 29 18.52 -21.83 -6.81
C LYS A 29 17.13 -21.44 -7.29
N SER A 30 16.07 -22.14 -6.86
CA SER A 30 14.72 -21.82 -7.28
C SER A 30 14.49 -20.35 -7.00
N SER A 31 14.06 -19.59 -8.01
CA SER A 31 13.76 -18.17 -7.87
C SER A 31 12.71 -18.02 -6.77
N GLN A 32 12.89 -17.08 -5.83
CA GLN A 32 11.94 -16.79 -4.77
C GLN A 32 10.60 -16.39 -5.39
N TYR A 33 9.52 -16.76 -4.70
CA TYR A 33 8.16 -16.46 -5.11
C TYR A 33 7.45 -15.60 -4.06
N PHE A 34 7.09 -14.37 -4.43
CA PHE A 34 6.35 -13.45 -3.59
C PHE A 34 4.93 -13.21 -4.12
N LEU A 35 3.98 -13.13 -3.22
CA LEU A 35 2.58 -12.79 -3.53
C LEU A 35 2.24 -11.41 -2.99
N PHE A 36 1.77 -10.50 -3.85
CA PHE A 36 1.06 -9.31 -3.40
C PHE A 36 -0.45 -9.57 -3.47
N ALA A 37 -1.07 -9.76 -2.32
CA ALA A 37 -2.52 -9.87 -2.16
C ALA A 37 -3.10 -8.45 -1.99
N THR A 38 -3.53 -7.85 -3.10
CA THR A 38 -4.06 -6.49 -3.12
C THR A 38 -5.54 -6.45 -2.76
N PRO A 39 -6.03 -5.40 -2.06
CA PRO A 39 -7.47 -5.25 -1.76
C PRO A 39 -8.31 -4.93 -3.00
N LEU A 40 -7.70 -4.31 -4.03
CA LEU A 40 -8.37 -3.88 -5.27
C LEU A 40 -7.42 -4.04 -6.47
N SER A 41 -7.56 -5.14 -7.20
CA SER A 41 -6.58 -5.54 -8.21
C SER A 41 -6.50 -4.63 -9.44
N THR A 42 -7.53 -3.85 -9.74
CA THR A 42 -7.61 -2.95 -10.90
C THR A 42 -7.66 -1.47 -10.55
N HIS A 43 -7.65 -1.14 -9.26
CA HIS A 43 -7.72 0.25 -8.80
C HIS A 43 -6.42 1.01 -9.12
N THR A 44 -6.55 2.22 -9.66
CA THR A 44 -5.44 3.03 -10.20
C THR A 44 -4.28 3.21 -9.21
N LEU A 45 -4.57 3.47 -7.92
CA LEU A 45 -3.53 3.65 -6.91
C LEU A 45 -2.80 2.34 -6.62
N TRP A 46 -3.54 1.23 -6.49
CA TRP A 46 -2.93 -0.08 -6.28
C TRP A 46 -2.12 -0.55 -7.49
N GLN A 47 -2.47 -0.10 -8.71
CA GLN A 47 -1.62 -0.36 -9.89
C GLN A 47 -0.23 0.28 -9.77
N LYS A 48 -0.08 1.42 -9.08
CA LYS A 48 1.25 1.99 -8.75
C LYS A 48 2.05 1.07 -7.83
N ALA A 49 1.41 0.44 -6.84
CA ALA A 49 2.07 -0.57 -6.00
C ALA A 49 2.48 -1.81 -6.81
N ARG A 50 1.65 -2.21 -7.80
CA ARG A 50 2.01 -3.27 -8.73
C ARG A 50 3.24 -2.92 -9.56
N GLU A 51 3.33 -1.69 -10.08
CA GLU A 51 4.50 -1.21 -10.82
C GLU A 51 5.76 -1.30 -9.95
N GLY A 52 5.73 -0.77 -8.71
CA GLY A 52 6.85 -0.87 -7.79
C GLY A 52 7.24 -2.32 -7.47
N MET A 53 6.25 -3.20 -7.25
CA MET A 53 6.51 -4.63 -7.08
C MET A 53 7.21 -5.23 -8.31
N GLN A 54 6.71 -4.95 -9.53
CA GLN A 54 7.27 -5.49 -10.77
C GLN A 54 8.70 -5.04 -11.01
N ASP A 55 9.02 -3.77 -10.73
CA ASP A 55 10.36 -3.23 -10.87
C ASP A 55 11.34 -3.93 -9.90
N ALA A 56 10.97 -4.05 -8.62
CA ALA A 56 11.78 -4.76 -7.63
C ALA A 56 11.95 -6.26 -7.98
N CYS A 57 10.89 -6.91 -8.45
CA CYS A 57 10.97 -8.33 -8.85
C CYS A 57 11.86 -8.55 -10.06
N THR A 58 11.87 -7.60 -11.00
CA THR A 58 12.74 -7.63 -12.17
C THR A 58 14.21 -7.39 -11.75
N GLU A 59 14.45 -6.42 -10.87
CA GLU A 59 15.78 -6.08 -10.36
C GLU A 59 16.41 -7.25 -9.59
N LEU A 60 15.61 -7.95 -8.78
CA LEU A 60 16.07 -9.04 -7.92
C LEU A 60 15.98 -10.43 -8.58
N GLU A 61 15.50 -10.50 -9.83
CA GLU A 61 15.29 -11.74 -10.60
C GLU A 61 14.43 -12.77 -9.85
N VAL A 62 13.33 -12.30 -9.18
CA VAL A 62 12.39 -13.11 -8.43
C VAL A 62 11.03 -13.19 -9.12
N HIS A 63 10.25 -14.23 -8.79
CA HIS A 63 8.88 -14.37 -9.30
C HIS A 63 7.88 -13.67 -8.37
N CYS A 64 6.98 -12.88 -8.94
CA CYS A 64 5.95 -12.17 -8.18
C CYS A 64 4.57 -12.31 -8.80
N ASP A 65 3.59 -12.64 -7.98
CA ASP A 65 2.17 -12.66 -8.35
C ASP A 65 1.44 -11.44 -7.75
N TRP A 66 0.65 -10.77 -8.60
CA TRP A 66 -0.30 -9.74 -8.21
C TRP A 66 -1.72 -10.30 -8.29
N LYS A 67 -2.39 -10.47 -7.14
CA LYS A 67 -3.72 -11.07 -7.05
C LYS A 67 -4.61 -10.29 -6.07
N GLY A 68 -5.91 -10.25 -6.36
CA GLY A 68 -6.89 -9.63 -5.47
C GLY A 68 -8.23 -9.43 -6.16
N PRO A 69 -9.26 -9.03 -5.41
CA PRO A 69 -10.59 -8.74 -5.95
C PRO A 69 -10.62 -7.49 -6.81
N ILE A 70 -11.64 -7.38 -7.66
CA ILE A 70 -11.93 -6.15 -8.45
C ILE A 70 -12.74 -5.15 -7.62
N LYS A 71 -13.53 -5.65 -6.67
CA LYS A 71 -14.30 -4.85 -5.69
C LYS A 71 -13.88 -5.27 -4.29
N ILE A 72 -14.02 -4.37 -3.30
CA ILE A 72 -13.70 -4.68 -1.90
C ILE A 72 -14.43 -5.96 -1.46
N SER A 73 -13.65 -6.96 -1.09
CA SER A 73 -14.10 -8.26 -0.60
C SER A 73 -13.04 -8.88 0.31
N THR A 74 -13.28 -8.86 1.61
CA THR A 74 -12.39 -9.49 2.58
C THR A 74 -12.28 -11.00 2.37
N ASN A 75 -13.37 -11.67 2.00
CA ASN A 75 -13.37 -13.11 1.73
C ASN A 75 -12.46 -13.45 0.55
N ASP A 76 -12.57 -12.72 -0.56
CA ASP A 76 -11.73 -12.97 -1.74
C ASP A 76 -10.24 -12.70 -1.43
N MET A 77 -9.94 -11.70 -0.61
CA MET A 77 -8.56 -11.47 -0.13
C MET A 77 -8.03 -12.64 0.70
N VAL A 78 -8.85 -13.15 1.62
CA VAL A 78 -8.52 -14.34 2.44
C VAL A 78 -8.25 -15.55 1.54
N ASP A 79 -9.05 -15.78 0.51
CA ASP A 79 -8.87 -16.88 -0.44
C ASP A 79 -7.58 -16.74 -1.26
N VAL A 80 -7.26 -15.51 -1.70
CA VAL A 80 -5.99 -15.22 -2.39
C VAL A 80 -4.79 -15.53 -1.49
N ILE A 81 -4.82 -15.07 -0.23
CA ILE A 81 -3.74 -15.31 0.74
C ILE A 81 -3.63 -16.81 1.05
N ASN A 82 -4.75 -17.50 1.31
CA ASN A 82 -4.75 -18.96 1.54
C ASN A 82 -4.16 -19.71 0.34
N THR A 83 -4.44 -19.28 -0.88
CA THR A 83 -3.83 -19.85 -2.10
C THR A 83 -2.31 -19.63 -2.12
N GLY A 84 -1.82 -18.46 -1.73
CA GLY A 84 -0.39 -18.19 -1.57
C GLY A 84 0.27 -19.10 -0.53
N LEU A 85 -0.38 -19.27 0.63
CA LEU A 85 0.08 -20.17 1.68
C LEU A 85 0.13 -21.64 1.22
N LEU A 86 -0.83 -22.09 0.40
CA LEU A 86 -0.86 -23.44 -0.17
C LEU A 86 0.23 -23.62 -1.23
N LYS A 87 0.50 -22.60 -2.04
CA LYS A 87 1.59 -22.58 -3.04
C LYS A 87 2.97 -22.41 -2.41
N LYS A 88 3.05 -22.27 -1.10
CA LYS A 88 4.30 -22.02 -0.35
C LYS A 88 5.04 -20.81 -0.89
N ALA A 89 4.35 -19.67 -0.97
CA ALA A 89 5.02 -18.39 -1.26
C ALA A 89 6.14 -18.16 -0.24
N ASP A 90 7.29 -17.64 -0.69
CA ASP A 90 8.39 -17.27 0.21
C ASP A 90 8.10 -16.02 1.03
N GLY A 91 7.08 -15.25 0.64
CA GLY A 91 6.57 -14.11 1.40
C GLY A 91 5.28 -13.54 0.80
N ILE A 92 4.50 -12.89 1.64
CA ILE A 92 3.20 -12.29 1.27
C ILE A 92 3.18 -10.81 1.64
N ILE A 93 2.77 -9.98 0.69
CA ILE A 93 2.53 -8.55 0.87
C ILE A 93 1.02 -8.33 0.81
N THR A 94 0.47 -7.56 1.74
CA THR A 94 -0.97 -7.24 1.72
C THR A 94 -1.29 -5.99 2.54
N GLN A 95 -2.44 -5.36 2.28
CA GLN A 95 -2.96 -4.29 3.13
C GLN A 95 -3.42 -4.86 4.49
N GLY A 96 -3.27 -4.09 5.56
CA GLY A 96 -3.68 -4.47 6.91
C GLY A 96 -5.20 -4.44 7.15
N VAL A 97 -5.99 -4.99 6.22
CA VAL A 97 -7.47 -5.15 6.33
C VAL A 97 -7.87 -6.61 6.45
N ILE A 98 -6.95 -7.44 6.91
CA ILE A 98 -7.12 -8.88 7.15
C ILE A 98 -7.05 -9.20 8.65
N SER A 99 -7.43 -10.41 9.03
CA SER A 99 -7.35 -10.81 10.44
C SER A 99 -5.93 -11.19 10.87
N LYS A 100 -5.61 -10.99 12.16
CA LYS A 100 -4.33 -11.41 12.75
C LYS A 100 -4.11 -12.93 12.70
N GLU A 101 -5.19 -13.72 12.76
CA GLU A 101 -5.16 -15.17 12.66
C GLU A 101 -4.63 -15.65 11.30
N LEU A 102 -4.94 -14.90 10.23
CA LEU A 102 -4.43 -15.20 8.89
C LEU A 102 -2.92 -14.95 8.79
N ILE A 103 -2.43 -13.87 9.41
CA ILE A 103 -0.98 -13.59 9.52
C ILE A 103 -0.30 -14.69 10.37
N GLN A 104 -0.89 -15.07 11.50
CA GLN A 104 -0.37 -16.14 12.35
C GLN A 104 -0.28 -17.47 11.59
N LYS A 105 -1.29 -17.80 10.77
CA LYS A 105 -1.28 -19.00 9.92
C LYS A 105 -0.10 -19.01 8.93
N GLY A 106 0.33 -17.85 8.45
CA GLY A 106 1.54 -17.72 7.64
C GLY A 106 2.81 -17.93 8.47
N ASN A 107 2.88 -17.29 9.64
CA ASN A 107 4.01 -17.46 10.56
C ASN A 107 4.22 -18.92 10.97
N ASP A 108 3.13 -19.66 11.22
CA ASP A 108 3.16 -21.10 11.55
C ASP A 108 3.70 -21.97 10.39
N LYS A 109 3.83 -21.41 9.20
CA LYS A 109 4.38 -22.03 7.99
C LYS A 109 5.71 -21.43 7.55
N ASP A 110 6.32 -20.58 8.40
CA ASP A 110 7.52 -19.80 8.09
C ASP A 110 7.39 -18.91 6.85
N ILE A 111 6.16 -18.46 6.54
CA ILE A 111 5.89 -17.52 5.44
C ILE A 111 5.72 -16.11 6.02
N PRO A 112 6.70 -15.21 5.83
CA PRO A 112 6.64 -13.84 6.35
C PRO A 112 5.60 -12.99 5.64
N PHE A 113 4.98 -12.10 6.41
CA PHE A 113 4.09 -11.06 5.89
C PHE A 113 4.74 -9.69 5.99
N VAL A 114 4.63 -8.89 4.93
CA VAL A 114 4.81 -7.44 4.98
C VAL A 114 3.45 -6.80 4.80
N LEU A 115 3.03 -6.02 5.80
CA LEU A 115 1.80 -5.23 5.69
C LEU A 115 2.09 -3.87 5.09
N VAL A 116 1.18 -3.36 4.30
CA VAL A 116 1.25 -2.02 3.71
C VAL A 116 0.01 -1.20 4.04
N ASP A 117 0.15 0.11 4.03
CA ASP A 117 -0.90 1.12 4.26
C ASP A 117 -1.43 1.16 5.70
N SER A 118 -1.73 0.04 6.34
CA SER A 118 -2.25 -0.04 7.71
C SER A 118 -1.71 -1.27 8.45
N PRO A 119 -1.53 -1.17 9.78
CA PRO A 119 -1.21 -2.31 10.64
C PRO A 119 -2.44 -3.21 10.87
N VAL A 120 -2.18 -4.39 11.43
CA VAL A 120 -3.21 -5.26 12.05
C VAL A 120 -2.84 -5.43 13.51
N GLU A 121 -3.66 -4.90 14.41
CA GLU A 121 -3.37 -4.87 15.84
C GLU A 121 -3.22 -6.29 16.42
N GLY A 122 -2.20 -6.49 17.26
CA GLY A 122 -1.89 -7.78 17.87
C GLY A 122 -1.39 -8.86 16.91
N SER A 123 -1.07 -8.53 15.65
CA SER A 123 -0.44 -9.44 14.70
C SER A 123 1.10 -9.35 14.79
N ARG A 124 1.79 -10.28 14.12
CA ARG A 124 3.26 -10.33 14.06
C ARG A 124 3.74 -10.46 12.62
N PRO A 125 3.52 -9.46 11.77
CA PRO A 125 4.15 -9.44 10.44
C PRO A 125 5.68 -9.28 10.58
N LEU A 126 6.40 -9.47 9.50
CA LEU A 126 7.83 -9.17 9.44
C LEU A 126 8.06 -7.67 9.70
N THR A 127 7.24 -6.83 9.07
CA THR A 127 7.11 -5.39 9.31
C THR A 127 5.81 -4.87 8.71
N THR A 128 5.46 -3.63 9.04
CA THR A 128 4.35 -2.89 8.42
C THR A 128 4.87 -1.56 7.88
N ILE A 129 4.63 -1.30 6.59
CA ILE A 129 4.86 0.02 5.98
C ILE A 129 3.52 0.76 6.01
N SER A 130 3.33 1.71 6.91
CA SER A 130 2.02 2.33 7.15
C SER A 130 2.08 3.84 7.22
N LYS A 131 0.94 4.46 6.94
CA LYS A 131 0.72 5.88 7.21
C LYS A 131 0.74 6.14 8.72
N ASP A 132 1.31 7.26 9.12
CA ASP A 132 1.12 7.83 10.46
C ASP A 132 -0.18 8.65 10.44
N PHE A 133 -1.24 8.12 11.03
CA PHE A 133 -2.55 8.77 11.01
C PHE A 133 -2.61 10.03 11.87
N ASP A 134 -1.79 10.12 12.91
CA ASP A 134 -1.68 11.34 13.71
C ASP A 134 -1.00 12.44 12.89
N GLU A 135 0.04 12.11 12.12
CA GLU A 135 0.66 13.05 11.20
C GLU A 135 -0.31 13.47 10.08
N GLN A 136 -1.06 12.52 9.52
CA GLN A 136 -2.14 12.84 8.58
C GLN A 136 -3.13 13.84 9.16
N ALA A 137 -3.58 13.62 10.40
CA ALA A 137 -4.52 14.51 11.08
C ALA A 137 -3.89 15.88 11.38
N ARG A 138 -2.60 15.93 11.79
CA ARG A 138 -1.86 17.19 12.02
C ARG A 138 -1.73 18.02 10.74
N LEU A 139 -1.39 17.38 9.61
CA LEU A 139 -1.28 18.08 8.33
C LEU A 139 -2.63 18.68 7.91
N LEU A 140 -3.72 17.93 8.08
CA LEU A 140 -5.08 18.42 7.79
C LEU A 140 -5.44 19.60 8.70
N LEU A 141 -5.28 19.45 10.02
CA LEU A 141 -5.64 20.48 10.98
C LEU A 141 -4.86 21.77 10.75
N ALA A 142 -3.56 21.67 10.47
CA ALA A 142 -2.73 22.85 10.21
C ALA A 142 -3.22 23.68 9.00
N ASP A 143 -3.58 23.03 7.89
CA ASP A 143 -4.11 23.74 6.70
C ASP A 143 -5.52 24.27 6.94
N ILE A 144 -6.36 23.55 7.68
CA ILE A 144 -7.70 23.99 8.08
C ILE A 144 -7.60 25.25 8.97
N GLU A 145 -6.70 25.26 9.95
CA GLU A 145 -6.47 26.41 10.83
C GLU A 145 -5.90 27.62 10.08
N GLU A 146 -5.04 27.39 9.08
CA GLU A 146 -4.54 28.49 8.20
C GLU A 146 -5.70 29.18 7.47
N LYS A 147 -6.73 28.42 7.06
CA LYS A 147 -7.84 28.90 6.24
C LYS A 147 -9.03 29.45 7.04
N LEU A 148 -9.43 28.76 8.09
CA LEU A 148 -10.60 29.12 8.90
C LEU A 148 -10.25 29.94 10.15
N GLY A 149 -8.98 29.88 10.59
CA GLY A 149 -8.51 30.45 11.85
C GLY A 149 -8.74 29.53 13.04
N LYS A 150 -7.84 29.60 14.03
CA LYS A 150 -7.81 28.73 15.22
C LYS A 150 -9.00 28.82 16.13
N ASN A 151 -9.79 29.90 16.07
CA ASN A 151 -10.95 30.11 16.92
C ASN A 151 -12.27 29.67 16.28
N LYS A 152 -12.25 29.25 15.02
CA LYS A 152 -13.47 28.79 14.31
C LYS A 152 -13.80 27.37 14.76
N ARG A 153 -15.03 27.16 15.27
CA ARG A 153 -15.51 25.80 15.54
C ARG A 153 -15.58 24.97 14.26
N LEU A 154 -14.99 23.79 14.28
CA LEU A 154 -14.97 22.88 13.14
C LEU A 154 -16.16 21.93 13.23
N ARG A 155 -16.96 21.84 12.17
CA ARG A 155 -18.07 20.90 12.00
C ARG A 155 -17.73 20.01 10.82
N ILE A 156 -17.35 18.76 11.13
CA ILE A 156 -16.62 17.90 10.22
C ILE A 156 -17.50 16.76 9.73
N GLY A 157 -17.62 16.59 8.42
CA GLY A 157 -18.09 15.36 7.80
C GLY A 157 -16.91 14.48 7.42
N ILE A 158 -16.98 13.20 7.76
CA ILE A 158 -15.93 12.22 7.40
C ILE A 158 -16.54 11.12 6.53
N GLN A 159 -15.87 10.81 5.43
CA GLN A 159 -16.19 9.63 4.63
C GLN A 159 -14.97 8.73 4.50
N VAL A 160 -15.16 7.43 4.73
CA VAL A 160 -14.15 6.37 4.64
C VAL A 160 -14.53 5.36 3.56
N SER A 161 -13.67 4.39 3.28
CA SER A 161 -14.02 3.28 2.39
C SER A 161 -15.05 2.33 3.01
N ASP A 162 -14.81 1.91 4.25
CA ASP A 162 -15.67 0.98 5.01
C ASP A 162 -15.50 1.22 6.51
N LEU A 163 -16.59 1.56 7.20
CA LEU A 163 -16.61 1.86 8.63
C LEU A 163 -16.29 0.66 9.53
N SER A 164 -16.41 -0.56 9.01
CA SER A 164 -16.08 -1.77 9.75
C SER A 164 -14.57 -2.04 9.84
N PHE A 165 -13.77 -1.47 8.95
CA PHE A 165 -12.33 -1.67 8.91
C PHE A 165 -11.64 -0.94 10.07
N ASP A 166 -10.66 -1.62 10.67
CA ASP A 166 -9.84 -1.01 11.72
C ASP A 166 -9.04 0.19 11.19
N LEU A 167 -8.59 0.13 9.93
CA LEU A 167 -8.02 1.28 9.22
C LEU A 167 -8.89 2.55 9.35
N ALA A 168 -10.19 2.44 9.10
CA ALA A 168 -11.10 3.59 9.17
C ALA A 168 -11.30 4.07 10.61
N LYS A 169 -11.38 3.13 11.56
CA LYS A 169 -11.49 3.44 13.00
C LYS A 169 -10.25 4.17 13.49
N ASP A 170 -9.06 3.69 13.14
CA ASP A 170 -7.79 4.28 13.54
C ASP A 170 -7.62 5.68 12.94
N GLN A 171 -7.96 5.88 11.66
CA GLN A 171 -7.92 7.20 11.03
C GLN A 171 -8.86 8.19 11.71
N ILE A 172 -10.10 7.78 12.04
CA ILE A 172 -11.09 8.61 12.73
C ILE A 172 -10.59 8.92 14.14
N ALA A 173 -10.08 7.93 14.88
CA ALA A 173 -9.56 8.12 16.24
C ALA A 173 -8.39 9.11 16.27
N SER A 174 -7.46 9.04 15.31
CA SER A 174 -6.36 9.99 15.18
C SER A 174 -6.85 11.41 14.88
N ILE A 175 -7.87 11.56 14.01
CA ILE A 175 -8.51 12.86 13.79
C ILE A 175 -9.13 13.37 15.09
N GLU A 176 -9.90 12.57 15.81
CA GLU A 176 -10.53 12.94 17.08
C GLU A 176 -9.47 13.38 18.10
N ALA A 177 -8.36 12.63 18.25
CA ALA A 177 -7.30 12.92 19.19
C ALA A 177 -6.54 14.22 18.86
N VAL A 178 -6.18 14.43 17.60
CA VAL A 178 -5.42 15.61 17.16
C VAL A 178 -6.31 16.85 17.17
N PHE A 179 -7.56 16.76 16.67
CA PHE A 179 -8.48 17.89 16.59
C PHE A 179 -9.02 18.29 17.96
N ALA A 180 -8.95 17.42 18.98
CA ALA A 180 -9.26 17.79 20.36
C ALA A 180 -8.36 18.93 20.89
N GLN A 181 -7.20 19.17 20.26
CA GLN A 181 -6.29 20.26 20.62
C GLN A 181 -6.65 21.59 19.92
N HIS A 182 -7.60 21.58 19.01
CA HIS A 182 -8.02 22.79 18.28
C HIS A 182 -8.74 23.77 19.22
N PRO A 183 -8.26 25.03 19.39
CA PRO A 183 -8.82 25.97 20.37
C PRO A 183 -10.30 26.31 20.13
N GLY A 184 -10.74 26.35 18.86
CA GLY A 184 -12.12 26.62 18.49
C GLY A 184 -13.09 25.47 18.77
N GLY A 185 -12.57 24.30 19.12
CA GLY A 185 -13.32 23.06 19.29
C GLY A 185 -13.78 22.46 17.96
N PHE A 186 -14.15 21.18 18.00
CA PHE A 186 -14.63 20.47 16.82
C PHE A 186 -15.82 19.56 17.16
N GLU A 187 -16.52 19.13 16.14
CA GLU A 187 -17.61 18.14 16.21
C GLU A 187 -17.64 17.36 14.89
N ILE A 188 -17.67 16.03 14.96
CA ILE A 188 -17.94 15.20 13.80
C ILE A 188 -19.46 15.10 13.62
N VAL A 189 -19.98 15.80 12.61
CA VAL A 189 -21.42 15.94 12.34
C VAL A 189 -21.96 14.85 11.43
N ALA A 190 -21.10 14.16 10.69
CA ALA A 190 -21.47 13.04 9.83
C ALA A 190 -20.30 12.05 9.66
N LYS A 191 -20.63 10.76 9.61
CA LYS A 191 -19.73 9.68 9.17
C LYS A 191 -20.46 8.85 8.11
N SER A 192 -19.80 8.51 7.01
CA SER A 192 -20.35 7.68 5.93
C SER A 192 -19.27 6.81 5.29
N GLU A 193 -19.68 5.87 4.45
CA GLU A 193 -18.76 4.97 3.74
C GLU A 193 -19.04 4.94 2.23
N SER A 194 -17.98 4.80 1.43
CA SER A 194 -18.07 4.79 -0.04
C SER A 194 -17.92 3.39 -0.65
N ARG A 195 -17.45 2.41 0.08
CA ARG A 195 -17.06 1.09 -0.44
C ARG A 195 -16.00 1.19 -1.55
N SER A 196 -15.17 2.23 -1.54
CA SER A 196 -14.21 2.60 -2.60
C SER A 196 -14.88 2.67 -3.98
N ASP A 197 -16.07 3.28 -4.03
CA ASP A 197 -16.85 3.49 -5.25
C ASP A 197 -17.32 4.95 -5.32
N GLN A 198 -16.99 5.65 -6.39
CA GLN A 198 -17.26 7.09 -6.55
C GLN A 198 -18.76 7.40 -6.54
N LEU A 199 -19.58 6.56 -7.17
CA LEU A 199 -21.02 6.79 -7.22
C LEU A 199 -21.67 6.60 -5.85
N THR A 200 -21.23 5.59 -5.11
CA THR A 200 -21.62 5.36 -3.71
C THR A 200 -21.20 6.53 -2.85
N SER A 201 -19.94 7.00 -2.98
CA SER A 201 -19.43 8.17 -2.29
C SER A 201 -20.33 9.39 -2.51
N ARG A 202 -20.62 9.74 -3.77
CA ARG A 202 -21.51 10.84 -4.13
C ARG A 202 -22.88 10.70 -3.47
N ASN A 203 -23.51 9.52 -3.58
CA ASN A 203 -24.86 9.29 -3.07
C ASN A 203 -24.92 9.42 -1.55
N GLU A 204 -23.91 8.95 -0.83
CA GLU A 204 -23.82 9.11 0.62
C GLU A 204 -23.59 10.58 1.02
N TRP A 205 -22.75 11.33 0.28
CA TRP A 205 -22.59 12.75 0.51
C TRP A 205 -23.88 13.55 0.22
N VAL A 206 -24.65 13.18 -0.80
CA VAL A 206 -25.98 13.80 -1.05
C VAL A 206 -26.86 13.64 0.18
N LYS A 207 -26.94 12.44 0.81
CA LYS A 207 -27.73 12.21 2.02
C LYS A 207 -27.26 13.06 3.21
N VAL A 208 -25.93 13.32 3.31
CA VAL A 208 -25.37 14.19 4.36
C VAL A 208 -25.71 15.64 4.10
N LEU A 209 -25.51 16.12 2.85
CA LEU A 209 -25.76 17.51 2.46
C LEU A 209 -27.25 17.90 2.50
N GLN A 210 -28.16 16.93 2.38
CA GLN A 210 -29.61 17.16 2.56
C GLN A 210 -29.99 17.53 4.01
N LYS A 211 -29.10 17.27 4.96
CA LYS A 211 -29.31 17.59 6.37
C LYS A 211 -28.59 18.91 6.66
N ASP A 212 -29.26 19.84 7.30
CA ASP A 212 -28.62 21.07 7.80
C ASP A 212 -27.73 20.73 9.01
N THR A 213 -26.50 20.28 8.70
CA THR A 213 -25.51 19.94 9.73
C THR A 213 -24.61 21.13 10.09
N GLY A 214 -24.66 22.22 9.35
CA GLY A 214 -23.73 23.34 9.46
C GLY A 214 -22.26 22.93 9.24
N MET A 215 -22.04 21.86 8.47
CA MET A 215 -20.70 21.35 8.15
C MET A 215 -19.85 22.42 7.43
N ASN A 216 -18.60 22.61 7.87
CA ASN A 216 -17.65 23.52 7.26
C ASN A 216 -16.35 22.86 6.81
N VAL A 217 -16.17 21.57 7.14
CA VAL A 217 -15.01 20.77 6.70
C VAL A 217 -15.50 19.38 6.28
N SER A 218 -15.07 18.91 5.11
CA SER A 218 -15.24 17.54 4.63
C SER A 218 -13.88 16.86 4.53
N ILE A 219 -13.70 15.75 5.24
CA ILE A 219 -12.49 14.91 5.23
C ILE A 219 -12.82 13.58 4.57
N ASN A 220 -12.14 13.27 3.49
CA ASN A 220 -12.42 12.16 2.59
C ASN A 220 -11.24 11.20 2.59
N LEU A 221 -11.40 10.05 3.26
CA LEU A 221 -10.32 9.11 3.61
C LEU A 221 -10.21 7.89 2.68
N ALA A 222 -10.76 7.99 1.47
CA ALA A 222 -10.49 7.09 0.36
C ALA A 222 -10.36 7.90 -0.93
N GLY A 223 -9.62 7.39 -1.91
CA GLY A 223 -9.16 8.16 -3.08
C GLY A 223 -10.27 8.83 -3.88
N GLU A 224 -11.42 8.17 -4.04
CA GLU A 224 -12.59 8.66 -4.79
C GLU A 224 -13.52 9.57 -3.96
N ASN A 225 -13.34 9.65 -2.64
CA ASN A 225 -14.33 10.27 -1.77
C ASN A 225 -14.42 11.79 -1.93
N ALA A 226 -13.28 12.47 -2.11
CA ALA A 226 -13.27 13.92 -2.37
C ALA A 226 -13.93 14.26 -3.70
N ILE A 227 -13.79 13.40 -4.70
CA ILE A 227 -14.46 13.53 -6.01
C ILE A 227 -15.97 13.39 -5.81
N GLY A 228 -16.39 12.34 -5.08
CA GLY A 228 -17.79 12.10 -4.76
C GLY A 228 -18.43 13.24 -3.98
N PHE A 229 -17.69 13.88 -3.06
CA PHE A 229 -18.15 15.07 -2.35
C PHE A 229 -18.42 16.24 -3.31
N VAL A 230 -17.47 16.55 -4.21
CA VAL A 230 -17.63 17.64 -5.16
C VAL A 230 -18.80 17.35 -6.11
N ASP A 231 -18.93 16.13 -6.62
CA ASP A 231 -20.05 15.72 -7.47
C ASP A 231 -21.41 15.88 -6.73
N ALA A 232 -21.45 15.53 -5.44
CA ALA A 232 -22.65 15.70 -4.61
C ALA A 232 -23.00 17.16 -4.38
N SER A 233 -22.01 17.99 -4.07
CA SER A 233 -22.18 19.44 -3.87
C SER A 233 -22.69 20.12 -5.14
N GLU A 234 -22.13 19.79 -6.31
CA GLU A 234 -22.60 20.31 -7.60
C GLU A 234 -24.03 19.85 -7.92
N TYR A 235 -24.33 18.56 -7.70
CA TYR A 235 -25.68 18.01 -7.92
C TYR A 235 -26.74 18.71 -7.05
N MET A 236 -26.39 19.04 -5.81
CA MET A 236 -27.27 19.70 -4.85
C MET A 236 -27.33 21.22 -5.06
N ASN A 237 -26.54 21.80 -5.99
CA ASN A 237 -26.31 23.25 -6.09
C ASN A 237 -25.97 23.86 -4.71
N ASN A 238 -25.15 23.13 -3.93
CA ASN A 238 -24.73 23.60 -2.62
C ASN A 238 -23.71 24.70 -2.76
N HIS A 239 -24.02 25.88 -2.20
CA HIS A 239 -23.15 27.05 -2.20
C HIS A 239 -22.44 27.28 -0.86
N ASP A 240 -22.57 26.34 0.09
CA ASP A 240 -21.90 26.44 1.38
C ASP A 240 -20.37 26.40 1.16
N GLN A 241 -19.67 27.25 1.90
CA GLN A 241 -18.20 27.25 1.88
C GLN A 241 -17.67 26.15 2.78
N ILE A 242 -17.59 24.93 2.23
CA ILE A 242 -17.07 23.74 2.92
C ILE A 242 -15.66 23.50 2.42
N LEU A 243 -14.66 23.47 3.32
CA LEU A 243 -13.31 23.05 2.98
C LEU A 243 -13.28 21.54 2.72
N VAL A 244 -12.84 21.13 1.54
CA VAL A 244 -12.82 19.74 1.11
C VAL A 244 -11.39 19.22 1.09
N TYR A 245 -11.12 18.17 1.84
CA TYR A 245 -9.82 17.49 1.86
C TYR A 245 -9.98 16.04 1.42
N GLY A 246 -9.01 15.55 0.67
CA GLY A 246 -8.94 14.17 0.22
C GLY A 246 -7.70 13.44 0.73
N VAL A 247 -7.60 12.19 0.32
CA VAL A 247 -6.37 11.39 0.37
C VAL A 247 -6.03 10.90 -1.03
N ASP A 248 -4.75 10.57 -1.20
CA ASP A 248 -4.17 10.04 -2.44
C ASP A 248 -4.13 11.04 -3.62
N ASP A 249 -3.43 10.68 -4.68
CA ASP A 249 -3.16 11.55 -5.83
C ASP A 249 -3.90 11.07 -7.10
N MET A 250 -5.18 10.76 -6.97
CA MET A 250 -6.00 10.47 -8.14
C MET A 250 -6.02 11.67 -9.10
N LYS A 251 -5.96 11.40 -10.40
CA LYS A 251 -5.90 12.44 -11.43
C LYS A 251 -7.04 13.47 -11.29
N GLU A 252 -8.23 12.97 -11.04
CA GLU A 252 -9.44 13.78 -10.85
C GLU A 252 -9.31 14.67 -9.60
N THR A 253 -8.81 14.12 -8.48
CA THR A 253 -8.58 14.89 -7.24
C THR A 253 -7.56 16.00 -7.45
N LEU A 254 -6.45 15.72 -8.17
CA LEU A 254 -5.45 16.75 -8.51
C LEU A 254 -6.04 17.86 -9.40
N GLU A 255 -6.94 17.48 -10.31
CA GLU A 255 -7.66 18.45 -11.15
C GLU A 255 -8.62 19.33 -10.32
N LEU A 256 -9.32 18.74 -9.36
CA LEU A 256 -10.18 19.49 -8.43
C LEU A 256 -9.38 20.43 -7.51
N ILE A 257 -8.18 20.02 -7.06
CA ILE A 257 -7.24 20.91 -6.35
C ILE A 257 -6.84 22.09 -7.23
N ARG A 258 -6.50 21.84 -8.51
CA ARG A 258 -6.15 22.91 -9.45
C ARG A 258 -7.30 23.91 -9.64
N LYS A 259 -8.53 23.43 -9.71
CA LYS A 259 -9.76 24.24 -9.85
C LYS A 259 -10.18 24.91 -8.54
N GLY A 260 -9.59 24.56 -7.40
CA GLY A 260 -9.94 25.08 -6.08
C GLY A 260 -11.24 24.56 -5.51
N LYS A 261 -11.69 23.38 -5.96
CA LYS A 261 -12.86 22.67 -5.41
C LYS A 261 -12.47 21.69 -4.30
N VAL A 262 -11.20 21.28 -4.25
CA VAL A 262 -10.58 20.53 -3.17
C VAL A 262 -9.40 21.35 -2.68
N GLU A 263 -9.29 21.54 -1.36
CA GLU A 263 -8.24 22.34 -0.74
C GLU A 263 -6.88 21.65 -0.79
N GLY A 264 -6.89 20.35 -0.53
CA GLY A 264 -5.71 19.51 -0.60
C GLY A 264 -6.02 18.04 -0.44
N SER A 265 -5.01 17.20 -0.71
CA SER A 265 -5.06 15.75 -0.55
C SER A 265 -3.81 15.27 0.18
N ILE A 266 -3.96 14.40 1.18
CA ILE A 266 -2.82 13.73 1.81
C ILE A 266 -2.37 12.60 0.91
N VAL A 267 -1.12 12.66 0.47
CA VAL A 267 -0.55 11.73 -0.51
C VAL A 267 0.60 10.96 0.09
N THR A 268 0.70 9.68 -0.27
CA THR A 268 1.85 8.81 -0.01
C THR A 268 2.23 8.05 -1.30
N SER A 269 3.40 7.41 -1.30
CA SER A 269 3.86 6.66 -2.47
C SER A 269 3.38 5.21 -2.44
N PHE A 270 2.34 4.89 -3.18
CA PHE A 270 1.91 3.49 -3.39
C PHE A 270 2.97 2.67 -4.13
N TYR A 271 3.74 3.28 -5.03
CA TYR A 271 4.87 2.62 -5.69
C TYR A 271 5.85 2.03 -4.66
N GLN A 272 6.18 2.80 -3.62
CA GLN A 272 7.08 2.33 -2.58
C GLN A 272 6.49 1.17 -1.76
N TYR A 273 5.16 1.11 -1.57
CA TYR A 273 4.55 -0.07 -0.94
C TYR A 273 4.89 -1.37 -1.67
N GLY A 274 4.90 -1.35 -3.00
CA GLY A 274 5.31 -2.50 -3.79
C GLY A 274 6.81 -2.75 -3.75
N TYR A 275 7.57 -1.72 -4.09
CA TYR A 275 9.03 -1.81 -4.28
C TYR A 275 9.76 -2.21 -2.99
N GLU A 276 9.56 -1.46 -1.90
CA GLU A 276 10.23 -1.71 -0.63
C GLU A 276 9.82 -3.05 0.00
N SER A 277 8.54 -3.43 -0.13
CA SER A 277 8.08 -4.69 0.45
C SER A 277 8.75 -5.91 -0.17
N VAL A 278 9.00 -5.89 -1.48
CA VAL A 278 9.73 -6.98 -2.17
C VAL A 278 11.17 -7.03 -1.70
N HIS A 279 11.86 -5.89 -1.60
CA HIS A 279 13.24 -5.82 -1.10
C HIS A 279 13.35 -6.33 0.34
N ILE A 280 12.41 -5.95 1.22
CA ILE A 280 12.36 -6.42 2.61
C ILE A 280 12.17 -7.95 2.67
N LEU A 281 11.25 -8.50 1.90
CA LEU A 281 11.04 -9.94 1.84
C LEU A 281 12.26 -10.66 1.29
N TYR A 282 12.85 -10.15 0.21
CA TYR A 282 14.03 -10.71 -0.41
C TYR A 282 15.22 -10.77 0.55
N ASP A 283 15.52 -9.67 1.23
CA ASP A 283 16.61 -9.59 2.19
C ASP A 283 16.39 -10.53 3.38
N TYR A 284 15.15 -10.65 3.85
CA TYR A 284 14.81 -11.58 4.92
C TYR A 284 14.97 -13.03 4.49
N VAL A 285 14.40 -13.40 3.34
CA VAL A 285 14.37 -14.81 2.88
C VAL A 285 15.75 -15.29 2.42
N THR A 286 16.53 -14.42 1.77
CA THR A 286 17.82 -14.81 1.18
C THR A 286 19.02 -14.56 2.07
N LYS A 287 18.97 -13.53 2.93
CA LYS A 287 20.10 -13.06 3.76
C LYS A 287 19.81 -13.17 5.26
N GLY A 288 18.58 -13.48 5.67
CA GLY A 288 18.17 -13.49 7.09
C GLY A 288 18.09 -12.09 7.72
N ILE A 289 18.13 -11.03 6.92
CA ILE A 289 18.11 -9.65 7.41
C ILE A 289 16.67 -9.27 7.80
N ARG A 290 16.46 -8.95 9.08
CA ARG A 290 15.18 -8.45 9.56
C ARG A 290 15.14 -6.93 9.55
N PRO A 291 13.98 -6.31 9.20
CA PRO A 291 13.77 -4.88 9.40
C PRO A 291 14.03 -4.48 10.86
N LYS A 292 14.69 -3.34 11.05
CA LYS A 292 14.97 -2.81 12.41
C LYS A 292 13.72 -2.31 13.13
N LYS A 293 12.66 -2.00 12.39
CA LYS A 293 11.42 -1.44 12.90
C LYS A 293 10.25 -2.36 12.61
N GLU A 294 9.37 -2.55 13.58
CA GLU A 294 8.09 -3.24 13.39
C GLU A 294 7.13 -2.43 12.51
N ARG A 295 7.23 -1.08 12.57
CA ARG A 295 6.47 -0.16 11.73
C ARG A 295 7.43 0.82 11.06
N ILE A 296 7.40 0.85 9.74
CA ILE A 296 8.13 1.79 8.89
C ILE A 296 7.13 2.86 8.45
N PRO A 297 7.28 4.12 8.88
CA PRO A 297 6.36 5.16 8.47
C PRO A 297 6.52 5.46 6.97
N SER A 298 5.42 5.43 6.23
CA SER A 298 5.41 5.97 4.89
C SER A 298 5.41 7.50 4.92
N TYR A 299 6.12 8.10 3.97
CA TYR A 299 6.13 9.55 3.84
C TYR A 299 4.74 10.08 3.49
N LEU A 300 4.29 11.12 4.20
CA LEU A 300 3.03 11.80 3.96
C LEU A 300 3.26 13.25 3.55
N MET A 301 2.47 13.73 2.61
CA MET A 301 2.48 15.12 2.16
C MET A 301 1.06 15.61 1.91
N LEU A 302 0.72 16.80 2.39
CA LEU A 302 -0.46 17.52 1.92
C LEU A 302 -0.16 18.18 0.57
N VAL A 303 -0.75 17.65 -0.48
CA VAL A 303 -0.70 18.24 -1.83
C VAL A 303 -1.83 19.23 -1.98
N ASN A 304 -1.51 20.48 -2.23
CA ASN A 304 -2.46 21.56 -2.46
C ASN A 304 -2.02 22.43 -3.66
N ARG A 305 -2.71 23.51 -3.96
CA ARG A 305 -2.35 24.38 -5.10
C ARG A 305 -0.94 24.96 -5.05
N LYS A 306 -0.35 25.11 -3.85
CA LYS A 306 1.00 25.71 -3.67
C LYS A 306 2.09 24.76 -4.20
N ASN A 307 1.93 23.42 -4.00
CA ASN A 307 2.94 22.41 -4.33
C ASN A 307 2.52 21.39 -5.41
N LEU A 308 1.33 21.55 -6.01
CA LEU A 308 0.76 20.62 -7.00
C LEU A 308 1.72 20.29 -8.17
N LYS A 309 2.60 21.20 -8.56
CA LYS A 309 3.54 21.01 -9.68
C LYS A 309 4.79 20.22 -9.29
N THR A 310 5.13 20.16 -8.03
CA THR A 310 6.41 19.64 -7.53
C THR A 310 6.28 18.44 -6.63
N TYR A 311 5.07 18.11 -6.13
CA TYR A 311 4.88 17.05 -5.15
C TYR A 311 5.40 15.68 -5.62
N ALA A 312 5.19 15.31 -6.89
CA ALA A 312 5.60 14.02 -7.42
C ALA A 312 7.14 13.84 -7.35
N SER A 313 7.89 14.89 -7.70
CA SER A 313 9.37 14.86 -7.59
C SER A 313 9.84 14.85 -6.14
N THR A 314 9.07 15.40 -5.21
CA THR A 314 9.36 15.33 -3.78
C THR A 314 9.15 13.92 -3.26
N LEU A 315 7.99 13.29 -3.55
CA LEU A 315 7.70 11.91 -3.17
C LEU A 315 8.74 10.89 -3.70
N GLN A 316 9.27 11.11 -4.90
CA GLN A 316 10.30 10.23 -5.48
C GLN A 316 11.67 10.36 -4.78
N LYS A 317 11.96 11.52 -4.18
CA LYS A 317 13.23 11.75 -3.46
C LYS A 317 13.19 11.21 -2.04
N GLU A 318 12.02 11.21 -1.43
CA GLU A 318 11.81 10.67 -0.09
C GLU A 318 11.74 9.14 -0.15
N LYS A 319 12.91 8.50 -0.17
CA LYS A 319 12.99 7.05 0.01
C LYS A 319 12.51 6.71 1.41
N MET A 320 11.70 5.66 1.54
CA MET A 320 11.41 5.12 2.86
C MET A 320 12.72 4.65 3.47
N HIS A 321 13.08 5.19 4.66
CA HIS A 321 14.29 4.77 5.36
C HIS A 321 14.07 3.37 5.94
N VAL A 322 14.38 2.36 5.14
CA VAL A 322 14.38 0.93 5.54
C VAL A 322 15.65 0.57 6.31
N GLU A 323 16.56 1.53 6.54
CA GLU A 323 17.81 1.34 7.28
C GLU A 323 17.61 1.05 8.78
#